data_d208c7efcfff87d1bf39dfef16556f9c
#
_entry.id   d208c7efcfff87d1bf39dfef16556f9c
#
_cell.length_a   1.000
_cell.length_b   1.000
_cell.length_c   1.000
_cell.angle_alpha   90.00
_cell.angle_beta   90.00
_cell.angle_gamma   90.00
#
_symmetry.space_group_name_H-M   'P 1'
#
loop_
_entity.id
_entity.type
_entity.pdbx_description
1 polymer ?
#
loop_
_entity_poly.entity_id
_entity_poly.type
_entity_poly.pdbx_seq_one_letter_code
_entity_poly.pdbx_strand_id
1 'polypeptide(L)'
;ASAEFPAETAQDRETLTLRAVLLDGNGDVVNDTEQKLTVFQDVTVVPNDNVVILKLEPGLHTVAGETVTVKPCGMLPLHFVSRKTGHPAVDEFKEQDFSYWYDAKEDCITPLLDTTFTVEGFTPILLSNNMDEQGNWGPVLAAAEKLYEGKHYVICQLDLRQENPVAKRFLRNLYRLGTK
;
A
#
# COMPACT_ATOMS: atom_id res chain seq x y z
N ALA A 1 -12.08 13.29 -20.87
CA ALA A 1 -12.97 12.18 -21.24
C ALA A 1 -12.78 11.08 -20.22
N SER A 2 -13.85 10.58 -19.65
CA SER A 2 -13.86 9.38 -18.81
C SER A 2 -14.52 8.23 -19.56
N ALA A 3 -14.03 7.02 -19.37
CA ALA A 3 -14.65 5.83 -19.90
C ALA A 3 -14.78 4.81 -18.76
N GLU A 4 -15.97 4.24 -18.60
CA GLU A 4 -16.22 3.15 -17.70
C GLU A 4 -16.10 1.82 -18.46
N PHE A 5 -15.35 0.89 -17.90
CA PHE A 5 -15.22 -0.45 -18.45
C PHE A 5 -15.88 -1.43 -17.50
N PRO A 6 -16.79 -2.31 -17.98
CA PRO A 6 -17.40 -3.34 -17.14
C PRO A 6 -16.31 -4.34 -16.73
N ALA A 7 -15.86 -4.27 -15.49
CA ALA A 7 -14.95 -5.24 -14.92
C ALA A 7 -15.66 -6.48 -14.33
N GLU A 8 -16.98 -6.57 -14.50
CA GLU A 8 -17.83 -7.61 -13.90
C GLU A 8 -17.49 -9.03 -14.38
N THR A 9 -16.87 -9.16 -15.54
CA THR A 9 -16.45 -10.44 -16.10
C THR A 9 -14.98 -10.77 -15.86
N ALA A 10 -14.19 -9.82 -15.36
CA ALA A 10 -12.78 -10.05 -15.11
C ALA A 10 -12.60 -10.95 -13.89
N GLN A 11 -11.67 -11.90 -13.99
CA GLN A 11 -11.31 -12.75 -12.85
C GLN A 11 -10.43 -11.97 -11.86
N ASP A 12 -10.49 -12.39 -10.60
CA ASP A 12 -9.61 -11.81 -9.59
C ASP A 12 -8.14 -11.96 -9.99
N ARG A 13 -7.39 -10.84 -9.90
CA ARG A 13 -5.98 -10.72 -10.32
C ARG A 13 -5.72 -10.89 -11.82
N GLU A 14 -6.75 -10.83 -12.63
CA GLU A 14 -6.57 -10.75 -14.08
C GLU A 14 -5.86 -9.44 -14.46
N THR A 15 -4.95 -9.52 -15.44
CA THR A 15 -4.29 -8.34 -15.99
C THR A 15 -5.02 -7.89 -17.23
N LEU A 16 -5.64 -6.72 -17.17
CA LEU A 16 -6.24 -6.05 -18.31
C LEU A 16 -5.23 -5.11 -18.97
N THR A 17 -5.25 -5.07 -20.29
CA THR A 17 -4.49 -4.07 -21.04
C THR A 17 -5.47 -3.02 -21.57
N LEU A 18 -5.31 -1.79 -21.10
CA LEU A 18 -6.00 -0.63 -21.66
C LEU A 18 -5.12 -0.02 -22.73
N ARG A 19 -5.68 0.17 -23.92
CA ARG A 19 -5.03 0.86 -25.02
C ARG A 19 -5.77 2.16 -25.31
N ALA A 20 -5.07 3.28 -25.25
CA ALA A 20 -5.60 4.58 -25.65
C ALA A 20 -4.92 5.04 -26.94
N VAL A 21 -5.73 5.32 -27.95
CA VAL A 21 -5.27 5.80 -29.24
C VAL A 21 -5.81 7.20 -29.48
N LEU A 22 -4.93 8.15 -29.70
CA LEU A 22 -5.29 9.51 -30.11
C LEU A 22 -5.21 9.60 -31.64
N LEU A 23 -6.32 9.99 -32.24
CA LEU A 23 -6.44 10.18 -33.68
C LEU A 23 -6.51 11.68 -34.00
N ASP A 24 -5.97 12.08 -35.14
CA ASP A 24 -6.15 13.42 -35.69
C ASP A 24 -7.53 13.57 -36.39
N GLY A 25 -7.78 14.74 -36.97
CA GLY A 25 -9.04 15.03 -37.67
C GLY A 25 -9.25 14.20 -38.97
N ASN A 26 -8.23 13.52 -39.45
CA ASN A 26 -8.29 12.63 -40.65
C ASN A 26 -8.43 11.15 -40.25
N GLY A 27 -8.32 10.84 -38.93
CA GLY A 27 -8.36 9.47 -38.43
C GLY A 27 -6.98 8.80 -38.35
N ASP A 28 -5.89 9.54 -38.56
CA ASP A 28 -4.54 9.03 -38.44
C ASP A 28 -4.09 9.00 -36.97
N VAL A 29 -3.33 7.96 -36.59
CA VAL A 29 -2.84 7.80 -35.23
C VAL A 29 -1.76 8.83 -34.92
N VAL A 30 -2.04 9.69 -33.95
CA VAL A 30 -1.08 10.70 -33.44
C VAL A 30 -0.31 10.15 -32.25
N ASN A 31 -0.98 9.39 -31.37
CA ASN A 31 -0.35 8.75 -30.22
C ASN A 31 -1.08 7.44 -29.90
N ASP A 32 -0.32 6.49 -29.38
CA ASP A 32 -0.81 5.18 -28.96
C ASP A 32 -0.07 4.80 -27.66
N THR A 33 -0.82 4.45 -26.64
CA THR A 33 -0.27 4.05 -25.34
C THR A 33 -1.03 2.88 -24.76
N GLU A 34 -0.32 2.01 -24.08
CA GLU A 34 -0.89 0.87 -23.36
C GLU A 34 -0.59 0.96 -21.88
N GLN A 35 -1.59 0.65 -21.07
CA GLN A 35 -1.49 0.53 -19.62
C GLN A 35 -1.99 -0.85 -19.17
N LYS A 36 -1.18 -1.56 -18.40
CA LYS A 36 -1.58 -2.82 -17.79
C LYS A 36 -2.10 -2.57 -16.39
N LEU A 37 -3.32 -3.03 -16.13
CA LEU A 37 -3.99 -2.92 -14.84
C LEU A 37 -4.25 -4.31 -14.28
N THR A 38 -4.07 -4.48 -12.97
CA THR A 38 -4.50 -5.68 -12.28
C THR A 38 -5.88 -5.44 -11.68
N VAL A 39 -6.82 -6.33 -11.99
CA VAL A 39 -8.16 -6.30 -11.40
C VAL A 39 -8.12 -6.97 -10.05
N PHE A 40 -8.57 -6.29 -9.01
CA PHE A 40 -8.77 -6.85 -7.68
C PHE A 40 -10.27 -6.86 -7.38
N GLN A 41 -10.83 -8.05 -7.20
CA GLN A 41 -12.19 -8.17 -6.68
C GLN A 41 -12.23 -7.80 -5.20
N ASP A 42 -13.36 -7.29 -4.74
CA ASP A 42 -13.56 -6.96 -3.34
C ASP A 42 -13.43 -8.20 -2.45
N VAL A 43 -12.99 -8.00 -1.23
CA VAL A 43 -12.77 -9.08 -0.25
C VAL A 43 -13.38 -8.72 1.09
N THR A 44 -13.87 -9.72 1.80
CA THR A 44 -14.30 -9.55 3.18
C THR A 44 -13.08 -9.51 4.11
N VAL A 45 -13.01 -8.50 4.95
CA VAL A 45 -12.02 -8.38 6.02
C VAL A 45 -12.62 -8.85 7.33
N VAL A 46 -12.02 -9.91 7.89
CA VAL A 46 -12.42 -10.43 9.21
C VAL A 46 -11.28 -10.14 10.19
N PRO A 47 -11.50 -9.28 11.20
CA PRO A 47 -10.52 -9.03 12.24
C PRO A 47 -10.12 -10.30 12.99
N ASN A 48 -8.89 -10.33 13.48
CA ASN A 48 -8.33 -11.43 14.26
C ASN A 48 -7.74 -10.88 15.56
N ASP A 49 -8.22 -11.36 16.69
CA ASP A 49 -7.84 -10.88 18.04
C ASP A 49 -6.36 -11.13 18.38
N ASN A 50 -5.70 -12.02 17.63
CA ASN A 50 -4.26 -12.27 17.74
C ASN A 50 -3.40 -11.29 16.93
N VAL A 51 -4.03 -10.31 16.23
CA VAL A 51 -3.33 -9.31 15.43
C VAL A 51 -3.72 -7.92 15.88
N VAL A 52 -2.73 -7.13 16.27
CA VAL A 52 -2.88 -5.73 16.65
C VAL A 52 -2.26 -4.87 15.54
N ILE A 53 -3.10 -4.13 14.83
CA ILE A 53 -2.64 -3.23 13.75
C ILE A 53 -2.66 -1.80 14.27
N LEU A 54 -1.52 -1.12 14.18
CA LEU A 54 -1.29 0.22 14.70
C LEU A 54 -0.89 1.16 13.57
N LYS A 55 -1.52 2.33 13.50
CA LYS A 55 -1.00 3.52 12.82
C LYS A 55 -0.58 4.49 13.92
N LEU A 56 0.68 4.94 13.88
CA LEU A 56 1.29 5.75 14.93
C LEU A 56 1.47 7.19 14.46
N GLU A 57 1.23 8.14 15.35
CA GLU A 57 1.52 9.55 15.11
C GLU A 57 3.05 9.82 15.16
N PRO A 58 3.55 10.91 14.56
CA PRO A 58 4.94 11.29 14.64
C PRO A 58 5.45 11.37 16.10
N GLY A 59 6.64 10.84 16.36
CA GLY A 59 7.25 10.82 17.68
C GLY A 59 7.86 9.48 18.06
N LEU A 60 8.15 9.33 19.35
CA LEU A 60 8.68 8.10 19.95
C LEU A 60 7.56 7.30 20.60
N HIS A 61 7.53 6.00 20.31
CA HIS A 61 6.55 5.06 20.85
C HIS A 61 7.25 3.81 21.35
N THR A 62 6.57 3.06 22.22
CA THR A 62 6.99 1.70 22.60
C THR A 62 5.94 0.71 22.12
N VAL A 63 6.33 -0.22 21.26
CA VAL A 63 5.44 -1.26 20.71
C VAL A 63 6.13 -2.61 20.82
N ALA A 64 5.45 -3.58 21.43
CA ALA A 64 5.97 -4.95 21.60
C ALA A 64 7.41 -4.98 22.18
N GLY A 65 7.67 -4.11 23.17
CA GLY A 65 8.96 -3.99 23.86
C GLY A 65 10.04 -3.21 23.10
N GLU A 66 9.79 -2.73 21.90
CA GLU A 66 10.77 -1.99 21.09
C GLU A 66 10.44 -0.49 21.02
N THR A 67 11.48 0.32 20.86
CA THR A 67 11.34 1.76 20.60
C THR A 67 11.15 2.01 19.11
N VAL A 68 10.04 2.64 18.78
CA VAL A 68 9.65 3.00 17.41
C VAL A 68 9.78 4.50 17.25
N THR A 69 10.52 4.95 16.25
CA THR A 69 10.61 6.37 15.87
C THR A 69 9.79 6.60 14.61
N VAL A 70 8.76 7.42 14.73
CA VAL A 70 7.88 7.80 13.60
C VAL A 70 8.19 9.21 13.16
N LYS A 71 8.39 9.41 11.86
CA LYS A 71 8.66 10.72 11.25
C LYS A 71 7.68 11.00 10.11
N PRO A 72 7.28 12.26 9.92
CA PRO A 72 6.55 12.64 8.71
C PRO A 72 7.35 12.29 7.46
N CYS A 73 6.68 11.95 6.37
CA CYS A 73 7.31 11.88 5.08
C CYS A 73 7.81 13.25 4.67
N GLY A 74 9.00 13.31 4.06
CA GLY A 74 9.60 14.56 3.59
C GLY A 74 8.80 15.21 2.44
N MET A 75 9.48 16.03 1.63
CA MET A 75 8.87 16.90 0.61
C MET A 75 7.96 16.23 -0.42
N LEU A 76 8.01 14.94 -0.57
CA LEU A 76 7.10 14.20 -1.44
C LEU A 76 6.42 13.13 -0.59
N PRO A 77 5.42 13.50 0.20
CA PRO A 77 4.71 12.57 1.08
C PRO A 77 4.00 11.57 0.24
N LEU A 78 4.61 10.86 -0.42
CA LEU A 78 3.78 10.46 -1.33
C LEU A 78 3.75 9.04 -1.47
N HIS A 79 3.49 8.33 -1.41
CA HIS A 79 3.03 7.41 -2.37
C HIS A 79 4.04 6.32 -2.69
N PHE A 80 5.16 6.32 -2.05
CA PHE A 80 6.17 5.32 -2.36
C PHE A 80 6.33 4.31 -1.26
N VAL A 81 5.41 3.37 -1.26
CA VAL A 81 5.75 2.06 -0.76
C VAL A 81 6.46 1.35 -1.89
N SER A 82 7.73 1.57 -2.03
CA SER A 82 8.45 1.25 -3.26
C SER A 82 8.95 -0.18 -3.34
N ARG A 83 8.82 -1.01 -2.28
CA ARG A 83 9.44 -2.34 -2.30
C ARG A 83 8.65 -3.38 -1.53
N LYS A 84 8.33 -4.47 -2.21
CA LYS A 84 7.95 -5.73 -1.57
C LYS A 84 9.18 -6.35 -0.89
N THR A 85 8.98 -6.88 0.28
CA THR A 85 10.03 -7.54 1.06
C THR A 85 10.06 -9.05 0.89
N GLY A 86 9.12 -9.63 0.13
CA GLY A 86 8.86 -11.08 0.09
C GLY A 86 8.07 -11.58 1.30
N HIS A 87 7.54 -10.68 2.11
CA HIS A 87 6.70 -11.03 3.25
C HIS A 87 5.35 -11.62 2.79
N PRO A 88 4.82 -12.70 3.42
CA PRO A 88 3.57 -13.37 2.98
C PRO A 88 2.37 -12.44 2.84
N ALA A 89 2.28 -11.38 3.65
CA ALA A 89 1.19 -10.41 3.57
C ALA A 89 1.17 -9.63 2.24
N VAL A 90 2.27 -9.60 1.49
CA VAL A 90 2.42 -8.86 0.22
C VAL A 90 2.69 -9.73 -0.99
N ASP A 91 2.72 -11.06 -0.86
CA ASP A 91 3.07 -11.98 -1.95
C ASP A 91 2.14 -11.86 -3.16
N GLU A 92 0.86 -11.55 -2.95
CA GLU A 92 -0.11 -11.43 -4.02
C GLU A 92 -0.07 -10.09 -4.78
N PHE A 93 0.74 -9.13 -4.30
CA PHE A 93 0.80 -7.78 -4.87
C PHE A 93 2.05 -7.58 -5.72
N LYS A 94 1.93 -6.63 -6.67
CA LYS A 94 3.06 -6.03 -7.38
C LYS A 94 3.44 -4.72 -6.70
N GLU A 95 4.64 -4.22 -6.91
CA GLU A 95 5.08 -2.94 -6.33
C GLU A 95 4.15 -1.77 -6.72
N GLN A 96 3.69 -1.76 -7.95
CA GLN A 96 2.81 -0.72 -8.47
C GLN A 96 1.44 -0.67 -7.77
N ASP A 97 0.99 -1.76 -7.16
CA ASP A 97 -0.27 -1.81 -6.42
C ASP A 97 -0.22 -0.94 -5.15
N PHE A 98 0.98 -0.58 -4.71
CA PHE A 98 1.23 0.31 -3.58
C PHE A 98 1.74 1.70 -4.00
N SER A 99 1.67 2.06 -5.27
CA SER A 99 2.17 3.37 -5.72
C SER A 99 1.21 4.50 -5.42
N TYR A 100 -0.09 4.27 -5.57
CA TYR A 100 -1.15 5.21 -5.21
C TYR A 100 -2.49 4.48 -5.13
N TRP A 101 -3.41 5.05 -4.35
CA TRP A 101 -4.78 4.58 -4.29
C TRP A 101 -5.74 5.71 -4.66
N TYR A 102 -6.76 5.36 -5.43
CA TYR A 102 -7.82 6.29 -5.78
C TYR A 102 -8.98 6.13 -4.81
N ASP A 103 -9.38 7.22 -4.20
CA ASP A 103 -10.58 7.31 -3.39
C ASP A 103 -11.75 7.72 -4.28
N ALA A 104 -12.62 6.76 -4.59
CA ALA A 104 -13.77 7.01 -5.46
C ALA A 104 -14.84 7.91 -4.82
N LYS A 105 -14.86 8.00 -3.49
CA LYS A 105 -15.83 8.85 -2.78
C LYS A 105 -15.43 10.32 -2.85
N GLU A 106 -14.14 10.60 -2.70
CA GLU A 106 -13.60 11.95 -2.72
C GLU A 106 -13.12 12.36 -4.13
N ASP A 107 -13.21 11.46 -5.12
CA ASP A 107 -12.76 11.65 -6.51
C ASP A 107 -11.31 12.16 -6.61
N CYS A 108 -10.44 11.61 -5.80
CA CYS A 108 -9.04 12.03 -5.76
C CYS A 108 -8.07 10.88 -5.50
N ILE A 109 -6.81 11.11 -5.81
CA ILE A 109 -5.71 10.22 -5.38
C ILE A 109 -5.31 10.66 -3.98
N THR A 110 -5.52 9.78 -3.01
CA THR A 110 -5.12 10.03 -1.63
C THR A 110 -3.69 9.58 -1.37
N PRO A 111 -2.96 10.26 -0.50
CA PRO A 111 -1.67 9.78 -0.03
C PRO A 111 -1.81 8.41 0.61
N LEU A 112 -1.01 7.46 0.14
CA LEU A 112 -0.90 6.16 0.78
C LEU A 112 -0.23 6.26 2.13
N LEU A 113 0.72 7.16 2.24
CA LEU A 113 1.68 7.23 3.33
C LEU A 113 1.98 8.68 3.65
N ASP A 114 1.71 9.09 4.86
CA ASP A 114 2.01 10.43 5.41
C ASP A 114 3.20 10.42 6.40
N THR A 115 3.47 9.25 6.96
CA THR A 115 4.53 9.01 7.95
C THR A 115 5.26 7.72 7.65
N THR A 116 6.50 7.64 8.10
CA THR A 116 7.34 6.44 8.04
C THR A 116 7.95 6.20 9.41
N PHE A 117 8.53 5.03 9.64
CA PHE A 117 9.14 4.72 10.92
C PHE A 117 10.41 3.89 10.78
N THR A 118 11.18 3.91 11.87
CA THR A 118 12.30 3.02 12.11
C THR A 118 12.10 2.28 13.43
N VAL A 119 12.46 1.00 13.45
CA VAL A 119 12.41 0.14 14.63
C VAL A 119 13.36 -1.02 14.42
N GLU A 120 13.96 -1.53 15.50
CA GLU A 120 14.69 -2.79 15.50
C GLU A 120 13.80 -3.96 15.93
N GLY A 121 14.17 -5.18 15.56
CA GLY A 121 13.48 -6.40 15.99
C GLY A 121 12.10 -6.66 15.37
N PHE A 122 11.69 -5.89 14.38
CA PHE A 122 10.50 -6.13 13.56
C PHE A 122 10.87 -6.67 12.18
N THR A 123 10.04 -7.56 11.65
CA THR A 123 10.15 -8.08 10.28
C THR A 123 9.51 -7.09 9.30
N PRO A 124 10.24 -6.56 8.32
CA PRO A 124 9.67 -5.64 7.35
C PRO A 124 8.59 -6.29 6.48
N ILE A 125 7.46 -5.61 6.32
CA ILE A 125 6.39 -5.98 5.37
C ILE A 125 6.48 -5.11 4.12
N LEU A 126 6.57 -3.80 4.30
CA LEU A 126 6.72 -2.82 3.22
C LEU A 126 7.77 -1.79 3.58
N LEU A 127 8.62 -1.50 2.61
CA LEU A 127 9.65 -0.47 2.69
C LEU A 127 9.22 0.78 1.92
N SER A 128 9.69 1.93 2.41
CA SER A 128 9.61 3.21 1.72
C SER A 128 10.96 3.91 1.82
N ASN A 129 11.02 5.15 1.38
CA ASN A 129 12.17 6.02 1.58
C ASN A 129 11.74 7.30 2.29
N ASN A 130 12.61 7.81 3.12
CA ASN A 130 12.44 9.13 3.73
C ASN A 130 13.80 9.82 3.85
N MET A 131 13.76 11.12 4.04
CA MET A 131 14.95 11.94 4.18
C MET A 131 15.35 12.03 5.67
N ASP A 132 16.63 11.89 5.96
CA ASP A 132 17.17 12.14 7.28
C ASP A 132 17.32 13.66 7.56
N GLU A 133 17.79 14.00 8.76
CA GLU A 133 18.00 15.39 9.16
C GLU A 133 19.12 16.09 8.38
N GLN A 134 19.99 15.33 7.75
CA GLN A 134 21.10 15.80 6.91
C GLN A 134 20.69 15.93 5.43
N GLY A 135 19.45 15.57 5.08
CA GLY A 135 18.94 15.64 3.71
C GLY A 135 19.26 14.42 2.85
N ASN A 136 19.76 13.33 3.41
CA ASN A 136 20.02 12.09 2.67
C ASN A 136 18.78 11.21 2.64
N TRP A 137 18.47 10.69 1.47
CA TRP A 137 17.39 9.71 1.30
C TRP A 137 17.86 8.32 1.67
N GLY A 138 17.07 7.64 2.49
CA GLY A 138 17.35 6.27 2.92
C GLY A 138 16.10 5.42 3.07
N PRO A 139 16.28 4.10 3.10
CA PRO A 139 15.17 3.17 3.31
C PRO A 139 14.62 3.29 4.73
N VAL A 140 13.29 3.31 4.83
CA VAL A 140 12.53 3.31 6.08
C VAL A 140 11.36 2.33 5.98
N LEU A 141 10.67 2.10 7.08
CA LEU A 141 9.55 1.19 7.12
C LEU A 141 8.22 1.95 6.88
N ALA A 142 7.37 1.36 6.03
CA ALA A 142 5.97 1.74 5.88
C ALA A 142 5.05 0.76 6.62
N ALA A 143 5.42 -0.53 6.66
CA ALA A 143 4.78 -1.55 7.48
C ALA A 143 5.79 -2.61 7.93
N ALA A 144 5.66 -3.08 9.16
CA ALA A 144 6.48 -4.15 9.73
C ALA A 144 5.70 -4.89 10.83
N GLU A 145 6.07 -6.13 11.12
CA GLU A 145 5.45 -6.94 12.16
C GLU A 145 6.45 -7.50 13.17
N LYS A 146 5.94 -7.81 14.36
CA LYS A 146 6.64 -8.57 15.39
C LYS A 146 5.66 -9.48 16.12
N LEU A 147 6.00 -10.76 16.25
CA LEU A 147 5.32 -11.66 17.17
C LEU A 147 5.85 -11.39 18.60
N TYR A 148 4.96 -10.99 19.50
CA TYR A 148 5.31 -10.68 20.89
C TYR A 148 4.19 -11.16 21.82
N GLU A 149 4.53 -11.95 22.83
CA GLU A 149 3.58 -12.51 23.82
C GLU A 149 2.35 -13.20 23.17
N GLY A 150 2.58 -13.93 22.07
CA GLY A 150 1.54 -14.68 21.36
C GLY A 150 0.65 -13.85 20.46
N LYS A 151 0.93 -12.57 20.26
CA LYS A 151 0.19 -11.71 19.33
C LYS A 151 1.13 -11.12 18.25
N HIS A 152 0.59 -10.95 17.05
CA HIS A 152 1.25 -10.21 15.98
C HIS A 152 0.98 -8.72 16.14
N TYR A 153 2.00 -7.94 16.44
CA TYR A 153 1.95 -6.49 16.42
C TYR A 153 2.40 -5.99 15.07
N VAL A 154 1.51 -5.36 14.35
CA VAL A 154 1.77 -4.79 13.02
C VAL A 154 1.74 -3.28 13.13
N ILE A 155 2.84 -2.62 12.84
CA ILE A 155 2.87 -1.18 12.63
C ILE A 155 2.67 -0.95 11.13
N CYS A 156 1.63 -0.22 10.74
CA CYS A 156 1.31 0.06 9.36
C CYS A 156 0.89 1.52 9.23
N GLN A 157 1.70 2.30 8.53
CA GLN A 157 1.47 3.74 8.35
C GLN A 157 0.60 4.05 7.13
N LEU A 158 0.23 3.04 6.32
CA LEU A 158 -0.69 3.22 5.20
C LEU A 158 -2.11 3.50 5.70
N ASP A 159 -2.86 4.28 4.94
CA ASP A 159 -4.28 4.50 5.24
C ASP A 159 -5.12 3.32 4.77
N LEU A 160 -5.33 2.36 5.67
CA LEU A 160 -6.13 1.14 5.42
C LEU A 160 -7.64 1.36 5.54
N ARG A 161 -8.09 2.58 5.86
CA ARG A 161 -9.53 2.90 5.99
C ARG A 161 -10.21 3.16 4.64
N GLN A 162 -9.43 3.27 3.57
CA GLN A 162 -9.96 3.52 2.23
C GLN A 162 -10.79 2.36 1.71
N GLU A 163 -11.85 2.68 0.98
CA GLU A 163 -12.68 1.71 0.24
C GLU A 163 -11.99 1.19 -1.03
N ASN A 164 -10.68 1.04 -0.97
CA ASN A 164 -9.87 0.56 -2.07
C ASN A 164 -9.67 -0.96 -1.99
N PRO A 165 -9.89 -1.71 -3.07
CA PRO A 165 -9.75 -3.17 -3.06
C PRO A 165 -8.35 -3.66 -2.66
N VAL A 166 -7.29 -2.91 -3.02
CA VAL A 166 -5.91 -3.24 -2.62
C VAL A 166 -5.75 -3.05 -1.12
N ALA A 167 -6.23 -1.93 -0.56
CA ALA A 167 -6.18 -1.64 0.87
C ALA A 167 -6.92 -2.71 1.68
N LYS A 168 -8.15 -3.06 1.28
CA LYS A 168 -8.95 -4.11 1.94
C LYS A 168 -8.25 -5.47 1.89
N ARG A 169 -7.68 -5.83 0.74
CA ARG A 169 -6.98 -7.10 0.54
C ARG A 169 -5.70 -7.15 1.38
N PHE A 170 -4.95 -6.06 1.45
CA PHE A 170 -3.77 -5.96 2.30
C PHE A 170 -4.16 -6.08 3.78
N LEU A 171 -5.18 -5.36 4.23
CA LEU A 171 -5.70 -5.46 5.61
C LEU A 171 -6.13 -6.89 5.95
N ARG A 172 -6.84 -7.57 5.06
CA ARG A 172 -7.19 -9.00 5.22
C ARG A 172 -5.94 -9.86 5.42
N ASN A 173 -4.89 -9.62 4.63
CA ASN A 173 -3.65 -10.40 4.71
C ASN A 173 -2.89 -10.14 6.02
N LEU A 174 -2.94 -8.92 6.55
CA LEU A 174 -2.37 -8.62 7.87
C LEU A 174 -3.11 -9.41 8.97
N TYR A 175 -4.44 -9.46 8.96
CA TYR A 175 -5.18 -10.25 9.94
C TYR A 175 -4.94 -11.76 9.83
N ARG A 176 -4.59 -12.26 8.65
CA ARG A 176 -4.22 -13.68 8.45
C ARG A 176 -2.91 -14.08 9.12
N LEU A 177 -2.06 -13.15 9.53
CA LEU A 177 -0.86 -13.45 10.29
C LEU A 177 -1.18 -14.18 11.60
N GLY A 178 -2.26 -13.84 12.27
CA GLY A 178 -2.71 -14.47 13.50
C GLY A 178 -3.36 -15.86 13.34
N THR A 179 -3.44 -16.40 12.13
CA THR A 179 -4.02 -17.73 11.85
C THR A 179 -2.98 -18.83 11.67
N LYS A 180 -1.71 -18.52 11.83
CA LYS A 180 -0.59 -19.46 11.69
C LYS A 180 -0.14 -20.02 13.03
#